data_242b50512eb499b753daf0bab7799647
#
_entry.id   242b50512eb499b753daf0bab7799647
#
_cell.length_a   1.000
_cell.length_b   1.000
_cell.length_c   1.000
_cell.angle_alpha   90.00
_cell.angle_beta   90.00
_cell.angle_gamma   90.00
#
_symmetry.space_group_name_H-M   'P 1'
#
loop_
_entity.id
_entity.type
_entity.pdbx_description
1 polymer ?
#
loop_
_entity_poly.entity_id
_entity_poly.type
_entity_poly.pdbx_seq_one_letter_code
_entity_poly.pdbx_strand_id
1 'polypeptide(L)'
;MESGVLLANAPVLFDRLEEQKPDALLQLIALCDADTRPDKIDVGVGVYRDSSGGTPILRCIKAAEKILLETQETKSYLGSQGDSRFTELIRTIVFGESLAADERIVGLQTPGGCGALRLGAELIHKANSEARILVGEPTWPNHAPLIGCAGVEMVRYPYYDRESRRILFERMIEAFEEARPGDLVLLHGCCHNPTGADLSPEQWREVAELVSRRGLVPFVDIAYQGLGNGLDADAQGTRLVVEAAEQALIAQSCDKNFGVYRERTGNLFVKAPSRKSAETVFGNLLTLARTMWSMPPDHGAAAVRVVLDDPALRADWLGELGEMCARIRSLRARLAAYDDRLAYIDRQNGMFSMLPLSEKQVLALRDERAIYMAGSGRFNVVGLSDDNVDRFAAAVVEKMDGQ
;
A
#
# COMPACT_ATOMS: atom_id res chain seq x y z
N MET A 1 62.05 29.35 -6.03
CA MET A 1 60.73 29.97 -5.87
C MET A 1 59.72 28.93 -6.27
N GLU A 2 59.24 28.16 -5.27
CA GLU A 2 58.22 27.15 -5.47
C GLU A 2 56.86 27.83 -5.44
N SER A 3 56.19 27.79 -6.57
CA SER A 3 54.79 28.22 -6.69
C SER A 3 53.89 27.14 -6.05
N GLY A 4 53.61 27.29 -4.77
CA GLY A 4 52.55 26.53 -4.11
C GLY A 4 51.19 26.90 -4.72
N VAL A 5 50.70 26.07 -5.62
CA VAL A 5 49.28 26.12 -6.04
C VAL A 5 48.48 25.73 -4.83
N LEU A 6 47.86 26.71 -4.17
CA LEU A 6 46.78 26.49 -3.21
C LEU A 6 45.66 25.79 -4.00
N LEU A 7 45.54 24.47 -3.85
CA LEU A 7 44.34 23.75 -4.20
C LEU A 7 43.19 24.35 -3.36
N ALA A 8 42.42 25.22 -3.98
CA ALA A 8 41.16 25.68 -3.37
C ALA A 8 40.40 24.44 -2.88
N ASN A 9 40.02 24.43 -1.61
CA ASN A 9 39.27 23.34 -1.01
C ASN A 9 38.07 23.03 -1.89
N ALA A 10 38.16 22.00 -2.72
CA ALA A 10 37.01 21.48 -3.44
C ALA A 10 35.98 21.08 -2.37
N PRO A 11 34.73 21.52 -2.49
CA PRO A 11 33.71 21.17 -1.49
C PRO A 11 33.64 19.64 -1.41
N VAL A 12 33.79 19.10 -0.20
CA VAL A 12 33.70 17.65 0.04
C VAL A 12 32.29 17.21 -0.35
N LEU A 13 32.18 16.20 -1.21
CA LEU A 13 30.92 15.82 -1.85
C LEU A 13 29.78 15.56 -0.83
N PHE A 14 30.10 14.86 0.25
CA PHE A 14 29.13 14.45 1.25
C PHE A 14 28.77 15.54 2.29
N ASP A 15 29.58 16.62 2.40
CA ASP A 15 29.28 17.75 3.30
C ASP A 15 28.04 18.55 2.87
N ARG A 16 27.52 18.26 1.67
CA ARG A 16 26.25 18.84 1.16
C ARG A 16 25.02 18.03 1.52
N LEU A 17 25.19 16.86 2.14
CA LEU A 17 24.07 16.04 2.58
C LEU A 17 23.45 16.63 3.83
N GLU A 18 22.13 16.75 3.83
CA GLU A 18 21.36 17.13 5.00
C GLU A 18 21.16 15.93 5.93
N GLU A 19 21.23 16.15 7.24
CA GLU A 19 20.92 15.14 8.24
C GLU A 19 19.47 14.71 8.08
N GLN A 20 19.25 13.42 7.90
CA GLN A 20 17.90 12.86 7.77
C GLN A 20 17.30 12.59 9.16
N LYS A 21 16.05 12.98 9.33
CA LYS A 21 15.30 12.59 10.53
C LYS A 21 15.10 11.07 10.52
N PRO A 22 15.32 10.39 11.65
CA PRO A 22 15.03 8.97 11.76
C PRO A 22 13.56 8.67 11.41
N ASP A 23 13.33 7.54 10.75
CA ASP A 23 11.98 7.09 10.42
C ASP A 23 11.12 6.94 11.68
N ALA A 24 9.98 7.63 11.72
CA ALA A 24 9.12 7.67 12.90
C ALA A 24 8.56 6.28 13.29
N LEU A 25 8.34 5.40 12.31
CA LEU A 25 7.87 4.04 12.56
C LEU A 25 8.99 3.18 13.18
N LEU A 26 10.22 3.28 12.67
CA LEU A 26 11.37 2.56 13.22
C LEU A 26 11.68 3.04 14.65
N GLN A 27 11.56 4.34 14.90
CA GLN A 27 11.68 4.88 16.27
C GLN A 27 10.59 4.33 17.19
N LEU A 28 9.35 4.26 16.73
CA LEU A 28 8.24 3.72 17.52
C LEU A 28 8.45 2.24 17.87
N ILE A 29 8.95 1.45 16.91
CA ILE A 29 9.32 0.05 17.14
C ILE A 29 10.39 -0.05 18.24
N ALA A 30 11.48 0.70 18.12
CA ALA A 30 12.57 0.70 19.09
C ALA A 30 12.10 1.12 20.50
N LEU A 31 11.21 2.11 20.59
CA LEU A 31 10.61 2.55 21.87
C LEU A 31 9.72 1.46 22.47
N CYS A 32 8.90 0.79 21.67
CA CYS A 32 8.07 -0.31 22.11
C CYS A 32 8.89 -1.51 22.59
N ASP A 33 9.97 -1.85 21.86
CA ASP A 33 10.85 -2.96 22.21
C ASP A 33 11.61 -2.71 23.52
N ALA A 34 12.04 -1.46 23.74
CA ALA A 34 12.72 -1.04 24.96
C ALA A 34 11.81 -0.97 26.20
N ASP A 35 10.50 -0.88 26.03
CA ASP A 35 9.54 -0.87 27.13
C ASP A 35 9.40 -2.28 27.74
N THR A 36 9.66 -2.38 29.03
CA THR A 36 9.60 -3.65 29.79
C THR A 36 8.24 -3.93 30.41
N ARG A 37 7.26 -3.02 30.27
CA ARG A 37 5.90 -3.23 30.81
C ARG A 37 5.25 -4.43 30.14
N PRO A 38 4.73 -5.41 30.89
CA PRO A 38 4.23 -6.67 30.33
C PRO A 38 2.90 -6.49 29.58
N ASP A 39 2.20 -5.42 29.84
CA ASP A 39 0.88 -5.10 29.29
C ASP A 39 0.93 -4.11 28.11
N LYS A 40 2.10 -3.86 27.54
CA LYS A 40 2.23 -2.95 26.39
C LYS A 40 1.42 -3.40 25.19
N ILE A 41 0.85 -2.42 24.46
CA ILE A 41 0.07 -2.64 23.23
C ILE A 41 0.77 -1.93 22.07
N ASP A 42 1.25 -2.70 21.10
CA ASP A 42 1.82 -2.15 19.86
C ASP A 42 0.80 -2.22 18.74
N VAL A 43 0.28 -1.06 18.37
CA VAL A 43 -0.61 -0.85 17.23
C VAL A 43 0.02 0.08 16.17
N GLY A 44 1.34 0.27 16.22
CA GLY A 44 2.07 1.16 15.30
C GLY A 44 2.45 0.48 13.99
N VAL A 45 2.87 -0.79 14.03
CA VAL A 45 3.44 -1.51 12.90
C VAL A 45 2.38 -1.97 11.91
N GLY A 46 2.63 -1.77 10.62
CA GLY A 46 1.69 -2.10 9.52
C GLY A 46 1.78 -3.55 9.02
N VAL A 47 1.80 -4.53 9.92
CA VAL A 47 1.76 -5.96 9.60
C VAL A 47 0.51 -6.61 10.18
N TYR A 48 0.05 -7.69 9.57
CA TYR A 48 -0.99 -8.51 10.16
C TYR A 48 -0.44 -9.24 11.39
N ARG A 49 -1.25 -9.30 12.47
CA ARG A 49 -0.99 -10.12 13.65
C ARG A 49 -2.19 -11.03 13.93
N ASP A 50 -1.91 -12.27 14.24
CA ASP A 50 -2.90 -13.26 14.65
C ASP A 50 -3.35 -13.05 16.12
N SER A 51 -4.17 -13.97 16.64
CA SER A 51 -4.66 -13.91 18.02
C SER A 51 -3.56 -14.07 19.08
N SER A 52 -2.42 -14.64 18.71
CA SER A 52 -1.25 -14.76 19.59
C SER A 52 -0.37 -13.51 19.60
N GLY A 53 -0.66 -12.52 18.73
CA GLY A 53 0.14 -11.32 18.51
C GLY A 53 1.32 -11.52 17.57
N GLY A 54 1.48 -12.72 16.98
CA GLY A 54 2.51 -13.04 16.01
C GLY A 54 2.12 -12.63 14.58
N THR A 55 3.13 -12.42 13.73
CA THR A 55 2.94 -12.31 12.28
C THR A 55 3.18 -13.69 11.67
N PRO A 56 2.13 -14.46 11.35
CA PRO A 56 2.29 -15.83 10.89
C PRO A 56 2.82 -15.86 9.46
N ILE A 57 3.57 -16.91 9.14
CA ILE A 57 3.77 -17.30 7.74
C ILE A 57 2.59 -18.19 7.39
N LEU A 58 1.87 -17.87 6.31
CA LEU A 58 0.69 -18.63 5.89
C LEU A 58 1.07 -20.10 5.61
N ARG A 59 0.17 -21.04 5.93
CA ARG A 59 0.39 -22.49 5.72
C ARG A 59 0.65 -22.80 4.26
N CYS A 60 -0.11 -22.19 3.36
CA CYS A 60 0.06 -22.32 1.92
C CYS A 60 1.45 -21.85 1.44
N ILE A 61 1.97 -20.75 2.01
CA ILE A 61 3.33 -20.25 1.69
C ILE A 61 4.38 -21.24 2.20
N LYS A 62 4.26 -21.77 3.43
CA LYS A 62 5.17 -22.80 3.93
C LYS A 62 5.19 -24.07 3.06
N ALA A 63 4.03 -24.50 2.58
CA ALA A 63 3.93 -25.63 1.67
C ALA A 63 4.59 -25.32 0.31
N ALA A 64 4.36 -24.13 -0.24
CA ALA A 64 4.98 -23.69 -1.48
C ALA A 64 6.51 -23.57 -1.36
N GLU A 65 7.04 -23.03 -0.27
CA GLU A 65 8.48 -22.98 0.01
C GLU A 65 9.11 -24.39 0.03
N LYS A 66 8.42 -25.36 0.63
CA LYS A 66 8.87 -26.75 0.65
C LYS A 66 8.91 -27.35 -0.77
N ILE A 67 7.88 -27.12 -1.58
CA ILE A 67 7.85 -27.55 -2.98
C ILE A 67 9.01 -26.92 -3.75
N LEU A 68 9.25 -25.61 -3.59
CA LEU A 68 10.37 -24.93 -4.24
C LEU A 68 11.73 -25.50 -3.82
N LEU A 69 11.91 -25.80 -2.54
CA LEU A 69 13.13 -26.44 -2.04
C LEU A 69 13.41 -27.78 -2.74
N GLU A 70 12.36 -28.55 -3.00
CA GLU A 70 12.47 -29.89 -3.60
C GLU A 70 12.56 -29.87 -5.13
N THR A 71 11.98 -28.83 -5.80
CA THR A 71 11.78 -28.83 -7.25
C THR A 71 12.54 -27.74 -8.02
N GLN A 72 13.04 -26.70 -7.35
CA GLN A 72 13.75 -25.62 -8.03
C GLN A 72 15.19 -26.05 -8.37
N GLU A 73 15.45 -26.31 -9.64
CA GLU A 73 16.74 -26.84 -10.11
C GLU A 73 17.78 -25.74 -10.44
N THR A 74 17.38 -24.48 -10.55
CA THR A 74 18.27 -23.40 -10.97
C THR A 74 18.01 -22.08 -10.24
N LYS A 75 19.07 -21.28 -10.09
CA LYS A 75 19.03 -19.88 -9.63
C LYS A 75 19.47 -18.91 -10.72
N SER A 76 19.37 -19.33 -12.00
CA SER A 76 19.65 -18.45 -13.12
C SER A 76 18.71 -17.24 -13.17
N TYR A 77 19.18 -16.14 -13.75
CA TYR A 77 18.39 -14.91 -13.89
C TYR A 77 17.12 -15.12 -14.71
N LEU A 78 15.99 -14.56 -14.27
CA LEU A 78 14.72 -14.54 -15.00
C LEU A 78 14.58 -13.37 -15.98
N GLY A 79 15.44 -12.34 -15.85
CA GLY A 79 15.33 -11.10 -16.60
C GLY A 79 14.59 -10.00 -15.84
N SER A 80 14.52 -8.81 -16.45
CA SER A 80 13.99 -7.59 -15.79
C SER A 80 12.48 -7.66 -15.53
N GLN A 81 11.75 -8.49 -16.28
CA GLN A 81 10.30 -8.70 -16.08
C GLN A 81 9.98 -9.56 -14.85
N GLY A 82 10.97 -10.30 -14.30
CA GLY A 82 10.75 -11.25 -13.22
C GLY A 82 10.00 -12.50 -13.66
N ASP A 83 9.23 -13.12 -12.77
CA ASP A 83 8.41 -14.30 -13.03
C ASP A 83 7.12 -13.90 -13.77
N SER A 84 7.09 -14.21 -15.08
CA SER A 84 5.94 -13.87 -15.95
C SER A 84 4.68 -14.64 -15.55
N ARG A 85 4.82 -15.91 -15.10
CA ARG A 85 3.66 -16.70 -14.68
C ARG A 85 3.04 -16.15 -13.40
N PHE A 86 3.85 -15.72 -12.43
CA PHE A 86 3.39 -15.01 -11.25
C PHE A 86 2.59 -13.74 -11.65
N THR A 87 3.14 -12.94 -12.57
CA THR A 87 2.48 -11.72 -13.05
C THR A 87 1.13 -12.00 -13.71
N GLU A 88 1.00 -13.07 -14.52
CA GLU A 88 -0.28 -13.50 -15.13
C GLU A 88 -1.32 -13.90 -14.08
N LEU A 89 -0.92 -14.67 -13.06
CA LEU A 89 -1.81 -15.11 -12.00
C LEU A 89 -2.33 -13.94 -11.16
N ILE A 90 -1.44 -13.01 -10.79
CA ILE A 90 -1.83 -11.79 -10.06
C ILE A 90 -2.71 -10.88 -10.93
N ARG A 91 -2.44 -10.79 -12.23
CA ARG A 91 -3.28 -10.05 -13.17
C ARG A 91 -4.73 -10.51 -13.11
N THR A 92 -4.97 -11.82 -13.10
CA THR A 92 -6.33 -12.37 -12.97
C THR A 92 -6.98 -12.03 -11.63
N ILE A 93 -6.21 -12.05 -10.54
CA ILE A 93 -6.72 -11.68 -9.20
C ILE A 93 -7.12 -10.20 -9.15
N VAL A 94 -6.30 -9.31 -9.69
CA VAL A 94 -6.55 -7.86 -9.66
C VAL A 94 -7.71 -7.51 -10.60
N PHE A 95 -7.67 -7.97 -11.84
CA PHE A 95 -8.57 -7.49 -12.89
C PHE A 95 -9.82 -8.38 -13.10
N GLY A 96 -9.82 -9.62 -12.61
CA GLY A 96 -10.81 -10.62 -13.02
C GLY A 96 -10.57 -11.09 -14.45
N GLU A 97 -11.30 -12.11 -14.89
CA GLU A 97 -11.08 -12.77 -16.19
C GLU A 97 -11.21 -11.81 -17.39
N SER A 98 -12.23 -10.95 -17.39
CA SER A 98 -12.52 -10.08 -18.53
C SER A 98 -11.43 -9.03 -18.78
N LEU A 99 -11.09 -8.22 -17.77
CA LEU A 99 -10.04 -7.20 -17.92
C LEU A 99 -8.64 -7.82 -18.02
N ALA A 100 -8.41 -8.97 -17.39
CA ALA A 100 -7.16 -9.69 -17.51
C ALA A 100 -6.87 -10.15 -18.96
N ALA A 101 -7.87 -10.31 -19.80
CA ALA A 101 -7.72 -10.64 -21.21
C ALA A 101 -7.43 -9.42 -22.12
N ASP A 102 -7.50 -8.18 -21.61
CA ASP A 102 -7.26 -6.97 -22.40
C ASP A 102 -5.76 -6.85 -22.76
N GLU A 103 -5.44 -7.01 -24.04
CA GLU A 103 -4.06 -6.93 -24.56
C GLU A 103 -3.42 -5.53 -24.42
N ARG A 104 -4.20 -4.53 -24.06
CA ARG A 104 -3.70 -3.18 -23.77
C ARG A 104 -3.08 -3.08 -22.37
N ILE A 105 -3.33 -4.04 -21.49
CA ILE A 105 -2.76 -4.10 -20.15
C ILE A 105 -1.50 -4.94 -20.19
N VAL A 106 -0.38 -4.36 -19.85
CA VAL A 106 0.91 -5.04 -19.68
C VAL A 106 1.37 -4.91 -18.22
N GLY A 107 2.23 -5.82 -17.79
CA GLY A 107 2.73 -5.76 -16.43
C GLY A 107 4.01 -6.55 -16.25
N LEU A 108 4.70 -6.30 -15.14
CA LEU A 108 5.89 -7.01 -14.74
C LEU A 108 6.00 -7.09 -13.22
N GLN A 109 6.76 -8.04 -12.74
CA GLN A 109 7.06 -8.18 -11.32
C GLN A 109 7.96 -7.03 -10.85
N THR A 110 7.71 -6.57 -9.62
CA THR A 110 8.47 -5.50 -8.97
C THR A 110 8.87 -5.89 -7.53
N PRO A 111 9.89 -5.23 -6.94
CA PRO A 111 10.22 -5.38 -5.52
C PRO A 111 9.11 -4.82 -4.60
N GLY A 112 7.98 -5.53 -4.52
CA GLY A 112 6.77 -5.12 -3.79
C GLY A 112 6.08 -3.89 -4.37
N GLY A 113 5.05 -3.40 -3.68
CA GLY A 113 4.31 -2.19 -4.06
C GLY A 113 5.17 -0.93 -4.13
N CYS A 114 6.20 -0.80 -3.28
CA CYS A 114 7.15 0.32 -3.36
C CYS A 114 7.87 0.36 -4.71
N GLY A 115 8.36 -0.80 -5.18
CA GLY A 115 8.99 -0.92 -6.50
C GLY A 115 8.01 -0.58 -7.62
N ALA A 116 6.75 -1.02 -7.50
CA ALA A 116 5.70 -0.73 -8.47
C ALA A 116 5.38 0.78 -8.55
N LEU A 117 5.18 1.43 -7.41
CA LEU A 117 4.91 2.87 -7.34
C LEU A 117 6.08 3.68 -7.90
N ARG A 118 7.32 3.33 -7.51
CA ARG A 118 8.50 4.02 -8.02
C ARG A 118 8.69 3.82 -9.51
N LEU A 119 8.57 2.60 -10.01
CA LEU A 119 8.71 2.30 -11.44
C LEU A 119 7.62 3.01 -12.26
N GLY A 120 6.38 3.04 -11.74
CA GLY A 120 5.28 3.79 -12.35
C GLY A 120 5.58 5.29 -12.43
N ALA A 121 6.08 5.88 -11.36
CA ALA A 121 6.47 7.30 -11.31
C ALA A 121 7.62 7.63 -12.30
N GLU A 122 8.63 6.76 -12.40
CA GLU A 122 9.70 6.90 -13.39
C GLU A 122 9.18 6.80 -14.84
N LEU A 123 8.25 5.88 -15.10
CA LEU A 123 7.61 5.76 -16.41
C LEU A 123 6.83 7.03 -16.77
N ILE A 124 6.06 7.57 -15.81
CA ILE A 124 5.29 8.79 -15.98
C ILE A 124 6.23 9.96 -16.30
N HIS A 125 7.24 10.19 -15.48
CA HIS A 125 8.20 11.27 -15.69
C HIS A 125 8.93 11.14 -17.03
N LYS A 126 9.30 9.92 -17.42
CA LYS A 126 9.92 9.64 -18.72
C LYS A 126 8.97 9.92 -19.89
N ALA A 127 7.69 9.65 -19.75
CA ALA A 127 6.67 9.91 -20.77
C ALA A 127 6.33 11.40 -20.86
N ASN A 128 6.27 12.09 -19.73
CA ASN A 128 6.00 13.52 -19.61
C ASN A 128 6.64 14.08 -18.34
N SER A 129 7.73 14.84 -18.47
CA SER A 129 8.44 15.46 -17.36
C SER A 129 7.64 16.53 -16.61
N GLU A 130 6.54 17.03 -17.20
CA GLU A 130 5.63 18.00 -16.60
C GLU A 130 4.36 17.36 -16.06
N ALA A 131 4.33 16.02 -15.98
CA ALA A 131 3.18 15.29 -15.43
C ALA A 131 2.95 15.65 -13.96
N ARG A 132 1.68 15.77 -13.59
CA ARG A 132 1.25 16.01 -12.22
C ARG A 132 0.39 14.86 -11.73
N ILE A 133 0.44 14.59 -10.43
CA ILE A 133 -0.41 13.60 -9.78
C ILE A 133 -1.17 14.23 -8.61
N LEU A 134 -2.49 14.09 -8.63
CA LEU A 134 -3.35 14.52 -7.54
C LEU A 134 -3.32 13.46 -6.44
N VAL A 135 -3.09 13.87 -5.21
CA VAL A 135 -2.92 12.99 -4.04
C VAL A 135 -3.85 13.43 -2.92
N GLY A 136 -4.76 12.56 -2.51
CA GLY A 136 -5.64 12.81 -1.37
C GLY A 136 -4.89 12.78 -0.04
N GLU A 137 -5.19 13.73 0.87
CA GLU A 137 -4.59 13.76 2.20
C GLU A 137 -5.62 13.46 3.30
N PRO A 138 -5.21 12.66 4.32
CA PRO A 138 -3.92 11.99 4.48
C PRO A 138 -3.77 10.77 3.54
N THR A 139 -2.53 10.43 3.22
CA THR A 139 -2.17 9.24 2.44
C THR A 139 -1.04 8.46 3.13
N TRP A 140 -0.65 7.32 2.57
CA TRP A 140 0.53 6.60 3.04
C TRP A 140 1.78 7.50 2.91
N PRO A 141 2.52 7.75 4.04
CA PRO A 141 3.59 8.74 4.03
C PRO A 141 4.68 8.53 2.97
N ASN A 142 4.88 7.27 2.55
CA ASN A 142 5.92 6.95 1.57
C ASN A 142 5.51 7.25 0.11
N HIS A 143 4.26 7.60 -0.17
CA HIS A 143 3.86 8.04 -1.51
C HIS A 143 4.66 9.29 -1.94
N ALA A 144 4.81 10.25 -1.03
CA ALA A 144 5.50 11.50 -1.34
C ALA A 144 6.96 11.29 -1.77
N PRO A 145 7.84 10.59 -1.02
CA PRO A 145 9.21 10.35 -1.48
C PRO A 145 9.29 9.42 -2.70
N LEU A 146 8.42 8.41 -2.83
CA LEU A 146 8.43 7.51 -3.99
C LEU A 146 8.15 8.25 -5.30
N ILE A 147 7.15 9.12 -5.30
CA ILE A 147 6.69 9.87 -6.48
C ILE A 147 7.58 11.10 -6.71
N GLY A 148 7.82 11.87 -5.65
CA GLY A 148 8.59 13.12 -5.74
C GLY A 148 10.05 12.90 -6.15
N CYS A 149 10.71 11.83 -5.65
CA CYS A 149 12.07 11.50 -6.09
C CYS A 149 12.17 11.03 -7.56
N ALA A 150 11.06 10.67 -8.19
CA ALA A 150 11.00 10.43 -9.63
C ALA A 150 10.82 11.73 -10.44
N GLY A 151 10.61 12.87 -9.78
CA GLY A 151 10.43 14.17 -10.43
C GLY A 151 8.98 14.47 -10.85
N VAL A 152 7.99 13.71 -10.38
CA VAL A 152 6.58 13.97 -10.67
C VAL A 152 6.03 14.98 -9.65
N GLU A 153 5.42 16.05 -10.15
CA GLU A 153 4.77 17.07 -9.31
C GLU A 153 3.53 16.50 -8.61
N MET A 154 3.42 16.73 -7.29
CA MET A 154 2.26 16.30 -6.51
C MET A 154 1.34 17.48 -6.19
N VAL A 155 0.09 17.38 -6.59
CA VAL A 155 -1.00 18.30 -6.24
C VAL A 155 -1.86 17.67 -5.15
N ARG A 156 -1.95 18.29 -3.99
CA ARG A 156 -2.63 17.71 -2.83
C ARG A 156 -4.05 18.23 -2.70
N TYR A 157 -4.97 17.36 -2.33
CA TYR A 157 -6.35 17.72 -2.00
C TYR A 157 -6.78 17.04 -0.69
N PRO A 158 -7.73 17.64 0.07
CA PRO A 158 -8.23 17.04 1.30
C PRO A 158 -9.14 15.85 0.98
N TYR A 159 -8.75 14.63 1.42
CA TYR A 159 -9.50 13.40 1.22
C TYR A 159 -10.35 13.01 2.43
N TYR A 160 -9.83 13.24 3.64
CA TYR A 160 -10.45 12.76 4.87
C TYR A 160 -10.42 13.82 5.97
N ASP A 161 -11.60 14.04 6.57
CA ASP A 161 -11.72 14.91 7.73
C ASP A 161 -11.67 14.10 9.03
N ARG A 162 -10.69 14.44 9.88
CA ARG A 162 -10.43 13.75 11.14
C ARG A 162 -11.48 14.03 12.20
N GLU A 163 -12.14 15.20 12.17
CA GLU A 163 -13.16 15.60 13.15
C GLU A 163 -14.47 14.88 12.88
N SER A 164 -14.99 14.97 11.67
CA SER A 164 -16.19 14.27 11.25
C SER A 164 -15.98 12.79 10.98
N ARG A 165 -14.71 12.34 10.83
CA ARG A 165 -14.31 10.96 10.54
C ARG A 165 -14.91 10.43 9.24
N ARG A 166 -14.96 11.30 8.21
CA ARG A 166 -15.56 11.02 6.90
C ARG A 166 -14.63 11.39 5.76
N ILE A 167 -14.84 10.71 4.64
CA ILE A 167 -14.25 11.11 3.36
C ILE A 167 -14.87 12.45 2.94
N LEU A 168 -14.04 13.37 2.50
CA LEU A 168 -14.44 14.65 1.90
C LEU A 168 -14.66 14.45 0.39
N PHE A 169 -15.65 13.62 0.04
CA PHE A 169 -15.85 13.15 -1.33
C PHE A 169 -16.07 14.32 -2.31
N GLU A 170 -16.85 15.31 -1.92
CA GLU A 170 -17.12 16.51 -2.73
C GLU A 170 -15.82 17.27 -3.03
N ARG A 171 -14.90 17.36 -2.06
CA ARG A 171 -13.57 17.96 -2.26
C ARG A 171 -12.68 17.18 -3.21
N MET A 172 -12.79 15.86 -3.18
CA MET A 172 -12.11 14.99 -4.14
C MET A 172 -12.65 15.23 -5.56
N ILE A 173 -13.96 15.29 -5.73
CA ILE A 173 -14.61 15.55 -7.02
C ILE A 173 -14.25 16.95 -7.54
N GLU A 174 -14.30 17.99 -6.70
CA GLU A 174 -13.85 19.34 -7.04
C GLU A 174 -12.41 19.34 -7.58
N ALA A 175 -11.49 18.69 -6.87
CA ALA A 175 -10.09 18.61 -7.27
C ALA A 175 -9.92 17.90 -8.64
N PHE A 176 -10.69 16.85 -8.90
CA PHE A 176 -10.65 16.13 -10.18
C PHE A 176 -11.30 16.92 -11.31
N GLU A 177 -12.34 17.70 -11.05
CA GLU A 177 -12.93 18.62 -12.04
C GLU A 177 -11.97 19.76 -12.42
N GLU A 178 -11.13 20.24 -11.50
CA GLU A 178 -10.12 21.27 -11.75
C GLU A 178 -8.85 20.72 -12.41
N ALA A 179 -8.66 19.39 -12.40
CA ALA A 179 -7.49 18.74 -12.98
C ALA A 179 -7.45 18.89 -14.51
N ARG A 180 -6.25 18.86 -15.07
CA ARG A 180 -6.02 18.95 -16.51
C ARG A 180 -6.16 17.56 -17.14
N PRO A 181 -6.62 17.45 -18.39
CA PRO A 181 -6.54 16.19 -19.12
C PRO A 181 -5.10 15.65 -19.12
N GLY A 182 -4.94 14.38 -18.78
CA GLY A 182 -3.63 13.73 -18.63
C GLY A 182 -2.98 13.85 -17.24
N ASP A 183 -3.53 14.65 -16.30
CA ASP A 183 -3.12 14.60 -14.92
C ASP A 183 -3.43 13.21 -14.32
N LEU A 184 -2.56 12.75 -13.45
CA LEU A 184 -2.78 11.50 -12.75
C LEU A 184 -3.57 11.71 -11.46
N VAL A 185 -4.29 10.68 -11.04
CA VAL A 185 -4.98 10.65 -9.75
C VAL A 185 -4.53 9.41 -8.97
N LEU A 186 -3.90 9.62 -7.82
CA LEU A 186 -3.49 8.52 -6.94
C LEU A 186 -4.69 8.05 -6.12
N LEU A 187 -5.04 6.78 -6.28
CA LEU A 187 -6.16 6.16 -5.61
C LEU A 187 -5.69 4.96 -4.79
N HIS A 188 -6.20 4.79 -3.58
CA HIS A 188 -6.07 3.53 -2.85
C HIS A 188 -7.19 2.60 -3.31
N GLY A 189 -6.83 1.43 -3.88
CA GLY A 189 -7.81 0.49 -4.44
C GLY A 189 -8.78 -0.07 -3.40
N CYS A 190 -8.29 -0.27 -2.17
CA CYS A 190 -9.07 -0.70 -1.00
C CYS A 190 -8.28 -0.48 0.28
N CYS A 191 -8.96 -0.55 1.43
CA CYS A 191 -8.34 -0.53 2.77
C CYS A 191 -7.39 0.68 2.94
N HIS A 192 -7.91 1.86 2.70
CA HIS A 192 -7.13 3.11 2.63
C HIS A 192 -6.16 3.28 3.80
N ASN A 193 -4.89 3.43 3.51
CA ASN A 193 -3.85 3.74 4.50
C ASN A 193 -3.57 5.26 4.51
N PRO A 194 -3.86 6.00 5.60
CA PRO A 194 -3.97 5.52 6.99
C PRO A 194 -5.40 5.39 7.56
N THR A 195 -6.45 5.75 6.84
CA THR A 195 -7.75 6.03 7.43
C THR A 195 -8.67 4.82 7.57
N GLY A 196 -8.49 3.79 6.74
CA GLY A 196 -9.45 2.69 6.59
C GLY A 196 -10.76 3.10 5.89
N ALA A 197 -10.92 4.37 5.54
CA ALA A 197 -12.12 4.89 4.89
C ALA A 197 -12.02 4.74 3.38
N ASP A 198 -12.82 3.84 2.81
CA ASP A 198 -12.87 3.54 1.37
C ASP A 198 -14.09 4.20 0.73
N LEU A 199 -14.01 4.50 -0.56
CA LEU A 199 -15.11 4.96 -1.37
C LEU A 199 -16.21 3.88 -1.45
N SER A 200 -17.48 4.31 -1.42
CA SER A 200 -18.60 3.42 -1.68
C SER A 200 -18.63 2.95 -3.15
N PRO A 201 -19.37 1.87 -3.48
CA PRO A 201 -19.53 1.47 -4.88
C PRO A 201 -20.10 2.57 -5.77
N GLU A 202 -20.98 3.42 -5.24
CA GLU A 202 -21.55 4.57 -5.94
C GLU A 202 -20.50 5.63 -6.22
N GLN A 203 -19.71 5.99 -5.20
CA GLN A 203 -18.60 6.93 -5.32
C GLN A 203 -17.53 6.44 -6.31
N TRP A 204 -17.22 5.14 -6.32
CA TRP A 204 -16.30 4.56 -7.30
C TRP A 204 -16.82 4.69 -8.75
N ARG A 205 -18.15 4.55 -8.99
CA ARG A 205 -18.73 4.77 -10.32
C ARG A 205 -18.61 6.23 -10.72
N GLU A 206 -18.90 7.17 -9.81
CA GLU A 206 -18.77 8.60 -10.08
C GLU A 206 -17.32 8.99 -10.39
N VAL A 207 -16.34 8.45 -9.63
CA VAL A 207 -14.92 8.65 -9.92
C VAL A 207 -14.54 8.07 -11.29
N ALA A 208 -15.02 6.88 -11.64
CA ALA A 208 -14.75 6.26 -12.94
C ALA A 208 -15.31 7.08 -14.11
N GLU A 209 -16.55 7.57 -13.98
CA GLU A 209 -17.17 8.47 -14.98
C GLU A 209 -16.39 9.78 -15.13
N LEU A 210 -15.96 10.36 -14.01
CA LEU A 210 -15.19 11.61 -14.00
C LEU A 210 -13.80 11.42 -14.62
N VAL A 211 -13.10 10.35 -14.27
CA VAL A 211 -11.81 9.96 -14.86
C VAL A 211 -11.91 9.86 -16.39
N SER A 212 -12.92 9.15 -16.87
CA SER A 212 -13.17 9.02 -18.32
C SER A 212 -13.48 10.37 -18.98
N ARG A 213 -14.42 11.12 -18.42
CA ARG A 213 -14.90 12.40 -18.97
C ARG A 213 -13.81 13.48 -19.02
N ARG A 214 -12.97 13.52 -17.98
CA ARG A 214 -11.89 14.52 -17.84
C ARG A 214 -10.57 14.07 -18.49
N GLY A 215 -10.48 12.81 -18.95
CA GLY A 215 -9.24 12.26 -19.50
C GLY A 215 -8.13 12.16 -18.46
N LEU A 216 -8.47 11.83 -17.19
CA LEU A 216 -7.50 11.63 -16.12
C LEU A 216 -6.90 10.23 -16.20
N VAL A 217 -5.72 10.05 -15.60
CA VAL A 217 -5.02 8.78 -15.58
C VAL A 217 -4.99 8.23 -14.15
N PRO A 218 -5.78 7.20 -13.79
CA PRO A 218 -5.72 6.61 -12.47
C PRO A 218 -4.38 5.90 -12.26
N PHE A 219 -3.76 6.17 -11.11
CA PHE A 219 -2.64 5.42 -10.56
C PHE A 219 -3.12 4.77 -9.26
N VAL A 220 -3.48 3.51 -9.32
CA VAL A 220 -4.09 2.80 -8.19
C VAL A 220 -3.02 2.06 -7.40
N ASP A 221 -2.96 2.31 -6.08
CA ASP A 221 -2.22 1.49 -5.12
C ASP A 221 -3.16 0.46 -4.49
N ILE A 222 -2.93 -0.83 -4.78
CA ILE A 222 -3.72 -1.94 -4.25
C ILE A 222 -2.83 -2.90 -3.44
N ALA A 223 -2.61 -2.53 -2.17
CA ALA A 223 -1.72 -3.26 -1.28
C ALA A 223 -2.43 -4.22 -0.30
N TYR A 224 -3.77 -4.17 -0.19
CA TYR A 224 -4.54 -4.84 0.86
C TYR A 224 -5.70 -5.67 0.33
N GLN A 225 -5.72 -6.01 -0.94
CA GLN A 225 -6.79 -6.78 -1.58
C GLN A 225 -7.05 -8.10 -0.84
N GLY A 226 -8.29 -8.32 -0.43
CA GLY A 226 -8.73 -9.47 0.35
C GLY A 226 -8.84 -9.22 1.86
N LEU A 227 -8.33 -8.10 2.37
CA LEU A 227 -8.33 -7.76 3.80
C LEU A 227 -9.44 -6.77 4.20
N GLY A 228 -10.25 -6.31 3.27
CA GLY A 228 -11.41 -5.43 3.50
C GLY A 228 -12.72 -6.20 3.47
N ASN A 229 -13.27 -6.38 2.29
CA ASN A 229 -14.56 -7.01 2.02
C ASN A 229 -14.44 -8.33 1.24
N GLY A 230 -13.22 -8.84 1.08
CA GLY A 230 -12.91 -10.02 0.30
C GLY A 230 -12.26 -9.70 -1.03
N LEU A 231 -11.70 -10.73 -1.65
CA LEU A 231 -10.76 -10.58 -2.76
C LEU A 231 -11.35 -9.84 -3.97
N ASP A 232 -12.58 -10.19 -4.37
CA ASP A 232 -13.25 -9.57 -5.51
C ASP A 232 -13.86 -8.21 -5.19
N ALA A 233 -14.48 -8.06 -4.02
CA ALA A 233 -15.09 -6.81 -3.59
C ALA A 233 -14.03 -5.70 -3.46
N ASP A 234 -12.86 -6.01 -2.91
CA ASP A 234 -11.75 -5.08 -2.73
C ASP A 234 -11.13 -4.62 -4.06
N ALA A 235 -11.26 -5.38 -5.13
CA ALA A 235 -10.77 -5.02 -6.45
C ALA A 235 -11.79 -4.25 -7.30
N GLN A 236 -13.06 -4.18 -6.88
CA GLN A 236 -14.15 -3.66 -7.72
C GLN A 236 -13.93 -2.21 -8.13
N GLY A 237 -13.54 -1.33 -7.20
CA GLY A 237 -13.23 0.07 -7.50
C GLY A 237 -12.08 0.22 -8.49
N THR A 238 -11.01 -0.56 -8.31
CA THR A 238 -9.88 -0.62 -9.25
C THR A 238 -10.34 -1.03 -10.65
N ARG A 239 -11.16 -2.08 -10.76
CA ARG A 239 -11.68 -2.57 -12.05
C ARG A 239 -12.53 -1.51 -12.75
N LEU A 240 -13.41 -0.82 -12.02
CA LEU A 240 -14.26 0.26 -12.57
C LEU A 240 -13.43 1.40 -13.17
N VAL A 241 -12.44 1.93 -12.45
CA VAL A 241 -11.64 3.05 -12.97
C VAL A 241 -10.70 2.62 -14.09
N VAL A 242 -10.17 1.39 -14.05
CA VAL A 242 -9.34 0.85 -15.13
C VAL A 242 -10.15 0.60 -16.40
N GLU A 243 -11.39 0.11 -16.27
CA GLU A 243 -12.27 -0.09 -17.42
C GLU A 243 -12.62 1.24 -18.08
N ALA A 244 -12.99 2.25 -17.29
CA ALA A 244 -13.40 3.56 -17.77
C ALA A 244 -12.27 4.40 -18.35
N ALA A 245 -11.05 4.30 -17.81
CA ALA A 245 -9.90 5.08 -18.24
C ALA A 245 -9.30 4.57 -19.56
N GLU A 246 -8.81 5.48 -20.39
CA GLU A 246 -8.03 5.13 -21.60
C GLU A 246 -6.64 4.59 -21.21
N GLN A 247 -6.06 5.14 -20.15
CA GLN A 247 -4.76 4.78 -19.60
C GLN A 247 -4.86 4.64 -18.09
N ALA A 248 -4.13 3.70 -17.50
CA ALA A 248 -4.09 3.51 -16.05
C ALA A 248 -2.78 2.84 -15.62
N LEU A 249 -2.35 3.10 -14.37
CA LEU A 249 -1.28 2.38 -13.70
C LEU A 249 -1.81 1.73 -12.43
N ILE A 250 -1.40 0.50 -12.14
CA ILE A 250 -1.83 -0.23 -10.94
C ILE A 250 -0.59 -0.82 -10.26
N ALA A 251 -0.26 -0.28 -9.08
CA ALA A 251 0.78 -0.79 -8.21
C ALA A 251 0.16 -1.81 -7.24
N GLN A 252 0.53 -3.07 -7.40
CA GLN A 252 0.01 -4.18 -6.59
C GLN A 252 1.09 -4.73 -5.66
N SER A 253 0.71 -5.14 -4.45
CA SER A 253 1.59 -5.79 -3.49
C SER A 253 1.00 -7.09 -2.96
N CYS A 254 1.85 -8.12 -2.86
CA CYS A 254 1.55 -9.39 -2.20
C CYS A 254 2.00 -9.40 -0.74
N ASP A 255 2.61 -8.33 -0.24
CA ASP A 255 3.21 -8.29 1.09
C ASP A 255 2.20 -8.67 2.20
N LYS A 256 0.93 -8.25 2.07
CA LYS A 256 -0.09 -8.41 3.12
C LYS A 256 -1.00 -9.61 2.89
N ASN A 257 -1.58 -9.75 1.71
CA ASN A 257 -2.55 -10.80 1.42
C ASN A 257 -1.93 -12.20 1.21
N PHE A 258 -0.61 -12.28 1.04
CA PHE A 258 0.16 -13.53 1.09
C PHE A 258 1.08 -13.61 2.31
N GLY A 259 1.17 -12.54 3.13
CA GLY A 259 2.02 -12.52 4.32
C GLY A 259 3.53 -12.56 4.03
N VAL A 260 3.96 -12.16 2.82
CA VAL A 260 5.35 -12.25 2.35
C VAL A 260 6.09 -10.91 2.43
N TYR A 261 5.95 -10.20 3.53
CA TYR A 261 6.48 -8.85 3.76
C TYR A 261 7.96 -8.67 3.43
N ARG A 262 8.78 -9.68 3.75
CA ARG A 262 10.24 -9.64 3.58
C ARG A 262 10.67 -10.00 2.17
N GLU A 263 9.81 -10.70 1.41
CA GLU A 263 10.13 -11.21 0.09
C GLU A 263 10.05 -10.15 -1.00
N ARG A 264 9.47 -8.98 -0.67
CA ARG A 264 9.37 -7.85 -1.59
C ARG A 264 8.70 -8.24 -2.91
N THR A 265 7.47 -8.72 -2.86
CA THR A 265 6.73 -9.29 -3.98
C THR A 265 5.56 -8.41 -4.38
N GLY A 266 5.49 -8.01 -5.65
CA GLY A 266 4.43 -7.17 -6.20
C GLY A 266 4.52 -7.05 -7.70
N ASN A 267 3.62 -6.28 -8.30
CA ASN A 267 3.53 -6.03 -9.74
C ASN A 267 3.21 -4.56 -10.03
N LEU A 268 3.71 -4.07 -11.15
CA LEU A 268 3.17 -2.89 -11.81
C LEU A 268 2.44 -3.34 -13.07
N PHE A 269 1.16 -2.96 -13.19
CA PHE A 269 0.39 -3.09 -14.42
C PHE A 269 0.14 -1.71 -15.02
N VAL A 270 0.15 -1.63 -16.35
CA VAL A 270 -0.14 -0.41 -17.10
C VAL A 270 -1.11 -0.72 -18.23
N LYS A 271 -2.24 -0.02 -18.24
CA LYS A 271 -3.16 0.01 -19.38
C LYS A 271 -2.75 1.13 -20.31
N ALA A 272 -2.54 0.83 -21.58
CA ALA A 272 -2.21 1.79 -22.63
C ALA A 272 -3.36 1.97 -23.59
N PRO A 273 -3.39 3.06 -24.41
CA PRO A 273 -4.51 3.34 -25.34
C PRO A 273 -4.69 2.27 -26.41
N SER A 274 -3.62 1.56 -26.79
CA SER A 274 -3.65 0.52 -27.81
C SER A 274 -2.66 -0.60 -27.48
N ARG A 275 -2.81 -1.78 -28.11
CA ARG A 275 -1.86 -2.86 -28.02
C ARG A 275 -0.44 -2.42 -28.40
N LYS A 276 -0.28 -1.66 -29.50
CA LYS A 276 1.01 -1.16 -29.95
C LYS A 276 1.65 -0.23 -28.90
N SER A 277 0.85 0.63 -28.29
CA SER A 277 1.31 1.49 -27.19
C SER A 277 1.71 0.66 -25.96
N ALA A 278 0.97 -0.40 -25.64
CA ALA A 278 1.27 -1.32 -24.56
C ALA A 278 2.63 -2.03 -24.76
N GLU A 279 2.92 -2.47 -25.98
CA GLU A 279 4.23 -3.04 -26.33
C GLU A 279 5.37 -2.03 -26.12
N THR A 280 5.15 -0.75 -26.51
CA THR A 280 6.11 0.33 -26.27
C THR A 280 6.30 0.62 -24.78
N VAL A 281 5.21 0.69 -24.02
CA VAL A 281 5.23 0.85 -22.55
C VAL A 281 6.01 -0.28 -21.90
N PHE A 282 5.74 -1.53 -22.28
CA PHE A 282 6.43 -2.69 -21.73
C PHE A 282 7.94 -2.66 -21.96
N GLY A 283 8.38 -2.31 -23.18
CA GLY A 283 9.81 -2.13 -23.48
C GLY A 283 10.49 -1.05 -22.61
N ASN A 284 9.78 0.06 -22.34
CA ASN A 284 10.27 1.11 -21.44
C ASN A 284 10.31 0.64 -19.98
N LEU A 285 9.29 -0.09 -19.52
CA LEU A 285 9.29 -0.69 -18.18
C LEU A 285 10.47 -1.64 -17.98
N LEU A 286 10.77 -2.51 -18.94
CA LEU A 286 11.93 -3.41 -18.89
C LEU A 286 13.25 -2.63 -18.77
N THR A 287 13.40 -1.55 -19.53
CA THR A 287 14.60 -0.70 -19.49
C THR A 287 14.75 0.00 -18.13
N LEU A 288 13.67 0.56 -17.59
CA LEU A 288 13.68 1.21 -16.28
C LEU A 288 13.95 0.20 -15.16
N ALA A 289 13.26 -0.95 -15.15
CA ALA A 289 13.49 -2.02 -14.18
C ALA A 289 14.93 -2.54 -14.22
N ARG A 290 15.49 -2.71 -15.44
CA ARG A 290 16.90 -3.09 -15.62
C ARG A 290 17.85 -2.10 -14.99
N THR A 291 17.54 -0.81 -15.07
CA THR A 291 18.38 0.26 -14.53
C THR A 291 18.25 0.35 -13.01
N MET A 292 17.05 0.15 -12.46
CA MET A 292 16.76 0.33 -11.04
C MET A 292 17.22 -0.84 -10.17
N TRP A 293 16.96 -2.09 -10.61
CA TRP A 293 17.25 -3.30 -9.80
C TRP A 293 17.71 -4.50 -10.64
N SER A 294 17.85 -4.37 -11.94
CA SER A 294 18.25 -5.44 -12.86
C SER A 294 17.22 -6.55 -13.00
N MET A 295 16.89 -7.24 -11.92
CA MET A 295 15.87 -8.31 -11.79
C MET A 295 15.23 -8.19 -10.40
N PRO A 296 13.89 -8.34 -10.27
CA PRO A 296 13.25 -8.34 -8.96
C PRO A 296 13.61 -9.61 -8.18
N PRO A 297 13.45 -9.64 -6.83
CA PRO A 297 13.62 -10.85 -6.01
C PRO A 297 12.66 -11.95 -6.46
N ASP A 298 13.18 -13.19 -6.64
CA ASP A 298 12.41 -14.30 -7.20
C ASP A 298 11.63 -15.10 -6.14
N HIS A 299 12.21 -15.37 -4.97
CA HIS A 299 11.70 -16.39 -4.04
C HIS A 299 10.24 -16.18 -3.65
N GLY A 300 9.87 -14.97 -3.27
CA GLY A 300 8.49 -14.65 -2.90
C GLY A 300 7.50 -14.79 -4.06
N ALA A 301 7.90 -14.36 -5.27
CA ALA A 301 7.07 -14.51 -6.45
C ALA A 301 6.89 -15.98 -6.84
N ALA A 302 7.96 -16.79 -6.77
CA ALA A 302 7.91 -18.21 -7.02
C ALA A 302 7.00 -18.94 -6.00
N ALA A 303 7.07 -18.58 -4.70
CA ALA A 303 6.18 -19.15 -3.69
C ALA A 303 4.71 -18.81 -3.95
N VAL A 304 4.41 -17.53 -4.24
CA VAL A 304 3.04 -17.10 -4.59
C VAL A 304 2.56 -17.78 -5.87
N ARG A 305 3.41 -17.92 -6.89
CA ARG A 305 3.08 -18.66 -8.12
C ARG A 305 2.71 -20.10 -7.82
N VAL A 306 3.49 -20.81 -7.01
CA VAL A 306 3.19 -22.19 -6.61
C VAL A 306 1.85 -22.28 -5.88
N VAL A 307 1.56 -21.36 -4.96
CA VAL A 307 0.25 -21.31 -4.28
C VAL A 307 -0.88 -21.12 -5.28
N LEU A 308 -0.74 -20.25 -6.25
CA LEU A 308 -1.82 -19.91 -7.19
C LEU A 308 -2.01 -20.92 -8.32
N ASP A 309 -0.94 -21.62 -8.72
CA ASP A 309 -1.00 -22.69 -9.75
C ASP A 309 -1.53 -24.01 -9.19
N ASP A 310 -1.40 -24.27 -7.88
CA ASP A 310 -1.94 -25.47 -7.24
C ASP A 310 -3.34 -25.19 -6.68
N PRO A 311 -4.39 -25.89 -7.15
CA PRO A 311 -5.78 -25.66 -6.70
C PRO A 311 -5.98 -25.88 -5.18
N ALA A 312 -5.25 -26.81 -4.56
CA ALA A 312 -5.37 -27.11 -3.14
C ALA A 312 -4.70 -26.01 -2.30
N LEU A 313 -3.50 -25.58 -2.68
CA LEU A 313 -2.81 -24.46 -2.00
C LEU A 313 -3.55 -23.14 -2.19
N ARG A 314 -4.13 -22.93 -3.38
CA ARG A 314 -4.97 -21.74 -3.64
C ARG A 314 -6.21 -21.73 -2.75
N ALA A 315 -6.88 -22.88 -2.56
CA ALA A 315 -8.02 -23.01 -1.68
C ALA A 315 -7.62 -22.75 -0.21
N ASP A 316 -6.48 -23.28 0.25
CA ASP A 316 -5.95 -23.02 1.59
C ASP A 316 -5.62 -21.54 1.78
N TRP A 317 -4.95 -20.90 0.82
CA TRP A 317 -4.71 -19.45 0.83
C TRP A 317 -5.99 -18.63 0.96
N LEU A 318 -7.03 -18.96 0.17
CA LEU A 318 -8.33 -18.26 0.26
C LEU A 318 -8.98 -18.43 1.64
N GLY A 319 -8.84 -19.62 2.24
CA GLY A 319 -9.29 -19.89 3.61
C GLY A 319 -8.55 -19.02 4.64
N GLU A 320 -7.20 -19.02 4.60
CA GLU A 320 -6.37 -18.22 5.49
C GLU A 320 -6.64 -16.71 5.35
N LEU A 321 -6.77 -16.22 4.11
CA LEU A 321 -7.12 -14.82 3.83
C LEU A 321 -8.52 -14.46 4.38
N GLY A 322 -9.48 -15.37 4.26
CA GLY A 322 -10.81 -15.23 4.84
C GLY A 322 -10.79 -15.13 6.36
N GLU A 323 -9.98 -15.96 7.05
CA GLU A 323 -9.76 -15.90 8.50
C GLU A 323 -9.15 -14.55 8.92
N MET A 324 -8.14 -14.06 8.17
CA MET A 324 -7.53 -12.74 8.41
C MET A 324 -8.56 -11.62 8.28
N CYS A 325 -9.36 -11.61 7.22
CA CYS A 325 -10.40 -10.62 6.99
C CYS A 325 -11.48 -10.65 8.10
N ALA A 326 -11.93 -11.84 8.49
CA ALA A 326 -12.92 -12.01 9.56
C ALA A 326 -12.41 -11.48 10.91
N ARG A 327 -11.12 -11.72 11.24
CA ARG A 327 -10.49 -11.18 12.44
C ARG A 327 -10.43 -9.66 12.43
N ILE A 328 -10.03 -9.05 11.31
CA ILE A 328 -10.01 -7.59 11.16
C ILE A 328 -11.40 -7.02 11.46
N ARG A 329 -12.44 -7.58 10.85
CA ARG A 329 -13.83 -7.13 11.04
C ARG A 329 -14.30 -7.32 12.47
N SER A 330 -14.00 -8.46 13.10
CA SER A 330 -14.37 -8.71 14.50
C SER A 330 -13.78 -7.67 15.45
N LEU A 331 -12.50 -7.35 15.30
CA LEU A 331 -11.84 -6.32 16.13
C LEU A 331 -12.44 -4.92 15.88
N ARG A 332 -12.76 -4.58 14.63
CA ARG A 332 -13.41 -3.31 14.30
C ARG A 332 -14.80 -3.21 14.92
N ALA A 333 -15.62 -4.24 14.79
CA ALA A 333 -16.96 -4.30 15.40
C ALA A 333 -16.89 -4.16 16.92
N ARG A 334 -15.92 -4.82 17.56
CA ARG A 334 -15.73 -4.75 19.01
C ARG A 334 -15.30 -3.36 19.48
N LEU A 335 -14.37 -2.70 18.76
CA LEU A 335 -14.01 -1.33 19.04
C LEU A 335 -15.18 -0.37 18.89
N ALA A 336 -15.95 -0.51 17.81
CA ALA A 336 -17.11 0.32 17.51
C ALA A 336 -18.24 0.16 18.54
N ALA A 337 -18.41 -1.05 19.06
CA ALA A 337 -19.43 -1.35 20.09
C ALA A 337 -19.05 -0.84 21.48
N TYR A 338 -17.77 -0.47 21.72
CA TYR A 338 -17.32 -0.02 23.03
C TYR A 338 -17.84 1.37 23.40
N ASP A 339 -17.87 2.30 22.43
CA ASP A 339 -18.31 3.69 22.64
C ASP A 339 -18.76 4.29 21.29
N ASP A 340 -19.84 5.07 21.29
CA ASP A 340 -20.42 5.69 20.09
C ASP A 340 -19.40 6.56 19.31
N ARG A 341 -18.44 7.14 20.00
CA ARG A 341 -17.35 7.92 19.37
C ARG A 341 -16.41 7.08 18.52
N LEU A 342 -16.39 5.77 18.72
CA LEU A 342 -15.62 4.79 17.95
C LEU A 342 -16.47 4.06 16.89
N ALA A 343 -17.80 4.31 16.83
CA ALA A 343 -18.72 3.62 15.93
C ALA A 343 -18.33 3.73 14.43
N TYR A 344 -17.61 4.78 14.04
CA TYR A 344 -17.13 4.94 12.66
C TYR A 344 -16.13 3.86 12.24
N ILE A 345 -15.43 3.22 13.19
CA ILE A 345 -14.40 2.20 12.92
C ILE A 345 -15.00 0.96 12.23
N ASP A 346 -16.22 0.59 12.55
CA ASP A 346 -16.92 -0.56 11.94
C ASP A 346 -17.22 -0.35 10.44
N ARG A 347 -17.37 0.91 10.03
CA ARG A 347 -17.63 1.28 8.63
C ARG A 347 -16.37 1.38 7.76
N GLN A 348 -15.20 1.21 8.37
CA GLN A 348 -13.91 1.28 7.70
C GLN A 348 -13.39 -0.13 7.40
N ASN A 349 -12.45 -0.24 6.45
CA ASN A 349 -11.90 -1.50 5.97
C ASN A 349 -10.39 -1.64 6.23
N GLY A 350 -9.91 -2.87 6.22
CA GLY A 350 -8.49 -3.18 6.31
C GLY A 350 -7.89 -2.97 7.70
N MET A 351 -6.57 -2.94 7.77
CA MET A 351 -5.83 -3.00 9.02
C MET A 351 -5.75 -1.66 9.76
N PHE A 352 -6.01 -0.52 9.11
CA PHE A 352 -5.77 0.79 9.72
C PHE A 352 -7.05 1.55 10.03
N SER A 353 -6.95 2.38 11.06
CA SER A 353 -7.90 3.44 11.38
C SER A 353 -7.15 4.65 11.97
N MET A 354 -7.80 5.81 11.99
CA MET A 354 -7.27 7.03 12.59
C MET A 354 -8.17 7.50 13.71
N LEU A 355 -7.57 7.72 14.89
CA LEU A 355 -8.25 8.32 16.03
C LEU A 355 -8.21 9.86 15.94
N PRO A 356 -9.25 10.57 16.37
CA PRO A 356 -9.28 12.03 16.45
C PRO A 356 -8.52 12.53 17.68
N LEU A 357 -7.29 12.03 17.89
CA LEU A 357 -6.43 12.42 19.00
C LEU A 357 -5.32 13.35 18.51
N SER A 358 -4.99 14.35 19.33
CA SER A 358 -3.80 15.16 19.16
C SER A 358 -2.53 14.34 19.42
N GLU A 359 -1.40 14.78 18.88
CA GLU A 359 -0.11 14.14 19.15
C GLU A 359 0.20 14.08 20.66
N LYS A 360 -0.15 15.11 21.42
CA LYS A 360 0.01 15.14 22.90
C LYS A 360 -0.78 14.01 23.57
N GLN A 361 -2.01 13.75 23.13
CA GLN A 361 -2.83 12.65 23.67
C GLN A 361 -2.27 11.29 23.29
N VAL A 362 -1.76 11.14 22.05
CA VAL A 362 -1.07 9.91 21.62
C VAL A 362 0.18 9.64 22.45
N LEU A 363 0.98 10.68 22.74
CA LEU A 363 2.14 10.55 23.62
C LEU A 363 1.74 10.18 25.07
N ALA A 364 0.65 10.76 25.58
CA ALA A 364 0.12 10.39 26.89
C ALA A 364 -0.35 8.93 26.94
N LEU A 365 -0.98 8.40 25.89
CA LEU A 365 -1.32 6.97 25.82
C LEU A 365 -0.08 6.07 25.89
N ARG A 366 1.01 6.45 25.22
CA ARG A 366 2.28 5.73 25.28
C ARG A 366 2.87 5.76 26.69
N ASP A 367 2.99 6.94 27.27
CA ASP A 367 3.73 7.14 28.52
C ASP A 367 2.96 6.57 29.72
N GLU A 368 1.64 6.79 29.77
CA GLU A 368 0.78 6.41 30.91
C GLU A 368 0.18 5.00 30.77
N ARG A 369 -0.07 4.52 29.54
CA ARG A 369 -0.84 3.27 29.27
C ARG A 369 -0.05 2.22 28.47
N ALA A 370 1.22 2.47 28.12
CA ALA A 370 2.05 1.62 27.29
C ALA A 370 1.41 1.28 25.91
N ILE A 371 0.69 2.25 25.30
CA ILE A 371 0.04 2.07 24.01
C ILE A 371 0.84 2.79 22.94
N TYR A 372 1.38 2.05 21.98
CA TYR A 372 2.28 2.51 20.94
C TYR A 372 1.55 2.63 19.61
N MET A 373 1.36 3.85 19.10
CA MET A 373 0.75 4.15 17.80
C MET A 373 1.43 5.35 17.14
N ALA A 374 1.18 5.59 15.86
CA ALA A 374 1.73 6.74 15.16
C ALA A 374 1.21 8.07 15.77
N GLY A 375 2.05 9.10 15.86
CA GLY A 375 1.70 10.41 16.41
C GLY A 375 0.52 11.09 15.71
N SER A 376 0.24 10.70 14.45
CA SER A 376 -0.96 11.11 13.72
C SER A 376 -2.28 10.53 14.24
N GLY A 377 -2.25 9.63 15.20
CA GLY A 377 -3.42 8.88 15.66
C GLY A 377 -3.76 7.66 14.79
N ARG A 378 -2.94 7.35 13.75
CA ARG A 378 -3.09 6.08 13.00
C ARG A 378 -2.71 4.92 13.89
N PHE A 379 -3.55 3.89 13.88
CA PHE A 379 -3.25 2.63 14.55
C PHE A 379 -3.60 1.42 13.67
N ASN A 380 -2.95 0.30 13.94
CA ASN A 380 -3.22 -0.97 13.30
C ASN A 380 -4.22 -1.77 14.15
N VAL A 381 -5.41 -2.00 13.64
CA VAL A 381 -6.49 -2.72 14.32
C VAL A 381 -6.07 -4.14 14.72
N VAL A 382 -5.31 -4.84 13.87
CA VAL A 382 -4.84 -6.21 14.17
C VAL A 382 -3.59 -6.26 15.06
N GLY A 383 -3.08 -5.12 15.51
CA GLY A 383 -2.17 -5.05 16.65
C GLY A 383 -2.88 -5.32 17.98
N LEU A 384 -4.22 -5.32 17.99
CA LEU A 384 -5.06 -5.65 19.12
C LEU A 384 -5.34 -7.17 19.18
N SER A 385 -5.68 -7.63 20.39
CA SER A 385 -6.13 -8.99 20.68
C SER A 385 -7.43 -8.96 21.45
N ASP A 386 -8.07 -10.11 21.60
CA ASP A 386 -9.29 -10.24 22.41
C ASP A 386 -9.07 -9.83 23.87
N ASP A 387 -7.84 -9.97 24.37
CA ASP A 387 -7.47 -9.66 25.76
C ASP A 387 -7.19 -8.17 26.00
N ASN A 388 -6.81 -7.42 24.96
CA ASN A 388 -6.37 -6.03 25.13
C ASN A 388 -7.22 -4.96 24.43
N VAL A 389 -8.17 -5.36 23.55
CA VAL A 389 -8.98 -4.42 22.76
C VAL A 389 -9.84 -3.51 23.64
N ASP A 390 -10.42 -4.03 24.72
CA ASP A 390 -11.27 -3.23 25.62
C ASP A 390 -10.42 -2.26 26.45
N ARG A 391 -9.23 -2.67 26.89
CA ARG A 391 -8.28 -1.78 27.57
C ARG A 391 -7.80 -0.67 26.65
N PHE A 392 -7.53 -1.00 25.39
CA PHE A 392 -7.19 0.00 24.38
C PHE A 392 -8.33 0.98 24.18
N ALA A 393 -9.56 0.50 23.98
CA ALA A 393 -10.75 1.34 23.77
C ALA A 393 -11.00 2.26 24.96
N ALA A 394 -10.94 1.73 26.21
CA ALA A 394 -11.08 2.51 27.43
C ALA A 394 -10.06 3.65 27.52
N ALA A 395 -8.78 3.35 27.27
CA ALA A 395 -7.73 4.37 27.33
C ALA A 395 -7.91 5.45 26.26
N VAL A 396 -8.32 5.08 25.04
CA VAL A 396 -8.60 6.03 23.96
C VAL A 396 -9.77 6.94 24.33
N VAL A 397 -10.86 6.37 24.81
CA VAL A 397 -12.07 7.11 25.22
C VAL A 397 -11.76 8.09 26.37
N GLU A 398 -10.99 7.66 27.38
CA GLU A 398 -10.50 8.53 28.47
C GLU A 398 -9.74 9.76 27.94
N LYS A 399 -8.88 9.58 26.92
CA LYS A 399 -8.14 10.68 26.32
C LYS A 399 -9.00 11.60 25.44
N MET A 400 -10.10 11.09 24.89
CA MET A 400 -11.09 11.92 24.20
C MET A 400 -11.91 12.80 25.17
N ASP A 401 -12.16 12.36 26.41
CA ASP A 401 -12.88 13.13 27.44
C ASP A 401 -12.07 14.28 28.02
N GLY A 402 -10.75 14.22 27.96
CA GLY A 402 -9.84 15.23 28.50
C GLY A 402 -9.56 16.41 27.56
N GLN A 403 -10.46 16.73 26.62
CA GLN A 403 -10.36 17.87 25.69
C GLN A 403 -10.80 19.19 26.34
#